data_5340c6aa66d3b44e8ad4cc10aa817ee2
#
_entry.id   5340c6aa66d3b44e8ad4cc10aa817ee2
#
_cell.length_a   1.000
_cell.length_b   1.000
_cell.length_c   1.000
_cell.angle_alpha   90.00
_cell.angle_beta   90.00
_cell.angle_gamma   90.00
#
_symmetry.space_group_name_H-M   'P 1'
#
loop_
_entity.id
_entity.type
_entity.pdbx_description
1 polymer ?
#
loop_
_entity_poly.entity_id
_entity_poly.type
_entity_poly.pdbx_seq_one_letter_code
_entity_poly.pdbx_strand_id
1 'polypeptide(L)'
;MSDIEIITERLLAIVNEMRENAEDMREWRNLPLADEFMQLLRGIEDAEEQGIGQVRAIEAMVDYLPEYDVPRRVLAIRRYEQEQLALSSEDDLKNDPYLAEELSEHIRKLEDYIDTEHVSDSEFREKYGRHLKSDPVERTFEWEENFYDVEQETDRRLGDTPRGMGFCFAYWSVLRNVLAERGIEWQSPHELNPRVMFD
;
A
#
# COMPACT_ATOMS: atom_id res chain seq x y z
N MET A 1 12.26 24.80 19.04
CA MET A 1 11.84 23.51 18.49
C MET A 1 13.10 22.81 17.98
N SER A 2 13.36 21.62 18.42
CA SER A 2 14.49 20.82 17.90
C SER A 2 14.18 20.32 16.49
N ASP A 3 15.21 19.95 15.72
CA ASP A 3 15.01 19.42 14.36
C ASP A 3 14.14 18.17 14.41
N ILE A 4 14.25 17.35 15.46
CA ILE A 4 13.44 16.14 15.69
C ILE A 4 11.96 16.50 15.90
N GLU A 5 11.66 17.54 16.70
CA GLU A 5 10.26 18.00 16.89
C GLU A 5 9.62 18.43 15.56
N ILE A 6 10.37 19.12 14.71
CA ILE A 6 9.89 19.55 13.38
C ILE A 6 9.60 18.34 12.48
N ILE A 7 10.52 17.37 12.47
CA ILE A 7 10.34 16.13 11.69
C ILE A 7 9.11 15.37 12.20
N THR A 8 8.97 15.18 13.50
CA THR A 8 7.83 14.46 14.10
C THR A 8 6.49 15.13 13.78
N GLU A 9 6.40 16.45 13.87
CA GLU A 9 5.20 17.19 13.47
C GLU A 9 4.88 16.97 11.98
N ARG A 10 5.90 16.95 11.11
CA ARG A 10 5.68 16.70 9.67
C ARG A 10 5.23 15.27 9.40
N LEU A 11 5.83 14.27 10.06
CA LEU A 11 5.42 12.86 9.95
C LEU A 11 3.95 12.67 10.36
N LEU A 12 3.53 13.29 11.47
CA LEU A 12 2.13 13.25 11.92
C LEU A 12 1.18 13.94 10.91
N ALA A 13 1.60 15.06 10.33
CA ALA A 13 0.82 15.75 9.32
C ALA A 13 0.63 14.88 8.06
N ILE A 14 1.69 14.19 7.62
CA ILE A 14 1.64 13.27 6.47
C ILE A 14 0.63 12.14 6.75
N VAL A 15 0.70 11.47 7.91
CA VAL A 15 -0.23 10.38 8.26
C VAL A 15 -1.68 10.86 8.26
N ASN A 16 -1.96 12.06 8.77
CA ASN A 16 -3.30 12.64 8.75
C ASN A 16 -3.80 12.89 7.31
N GLU A 17 -2.93 13.44 6.44
CA GLU A 17 -3.26 13.67 5.03
C GLU A 17 -3.50 12.34 4.29
N MET A 18 -2.68 11.32 4.57
CA MET A 18 -2.85 9.98 4.00
C MET A 18 -4.18 9.34 4.43
N ARG A 19 -4.58 9.52 5.68
CA ARG A 19 -5.88 9.06 6.17
C ARG A 19 -7.04 9.76 5.44
N GLU A 20 -6.99 11.07 5.29
CA GLU A 20 -8.01 11.84 4.55
C GLU A 20 -8.12 11.38 3.09
N ASN A 21 -6.99 11.13 2.43
CA ASN A 21 -6.98 10.58 1.08
C ASN A 21 -7.62 9.17 1.01
N ALA A 22 -7.39 8.32 2.01
CA ALA A 22 -8.00 7.00 2.08
C ALA A 22 -9.52 7.07 2.34
N GLU A 23 -9.99 7.96 3.23
CA GLU A 23 -11.40 8.22 3.45
C GLU A 23 -12.11 8.71 2.18
N ASP A 24 -11.41 9.45 1.33
CA ASP A 24 -11.86 9.91 0.00
C ASP A 24 -11.74 8.85 -1.11
N MET A 25 -11.30 7.63 -0.80
CA MET A 25 -10.98 6.57 -1.79
C MET A 25 -9.96 7.05 -2.84
N ARG A 26 -8.90 7.67 -2.39
CA ARG A 26 -7.81 8.24 -3.20
C ARG A 26 -6.43 7.85 -2.64
N GLU A 27 -6.29 6.60 -2.20
CA GLU A 27 -5.05 6.10 -1.59
C GLU A 27 -3.83 6.24 -2.52
N TRP A 28 -4.04 6.31 -3.83
CA TRP A 28 -2.97 6.57 -4.80
C TRP A 28 -2.21 7.89 -4.52
N ARG A 29 -2.88 8.90 -3.92
CA ARG A 29 -2.26 10.17 -3.51
C ARG A 29 -1.25 10.00 -2.39
N ASN A 30 -1.32 8.88 -1.68
CA ASN A 30 -0.42 8.58 -0.56
C ASN A 30 0.98 8.16 -1.01
N LEU A 31 1.19 7.83 -2.29
CA LEU A 31 2.50 7.36 -2.75
C LEU A 31 3.60 8.42 -2.62
N PRO A 32 3.43 9.67 -3.07
CA PRO A 32 4.45 10.71 -2.84
C PRO A 32 4.58 11.09 -1.37
N LEU A 33 3.50 11.02 -0.59
CA LEU A 33 3.53 11.27 0.86
C LEU A 33 4.35 10.20 1.59
N ALA A 34 4.21 8.93 1.20
CA ALA A 34 5.01 7.85 1.75
C ALA A 34 6.50 7.99 1.40
N ASP A 35 6.83 8.47 0.20
CA ASP A 35 8.22 8.75 -0.16
C ASP A 35 8.82 9.85 0.72
N GLU A 36 8.08 10.95 0.94
CA GLU A 36 8.48 12.03 1.84
C GLU A 36 8.63 11.51 3.28
N PHE A 37 7.65 10.74 3.75
CA PHE A 37 7.66 10.14 5.09
C PHE A 37 8.92 9.29 5.30
N MET A 38 9.19 8.35 4.39
CA MET A 38 10.35 7.47 4.49
C MET A 38 11.67 8.22 4.37
N GLN A 39 11.72 9.29 3.58
CA GLN A 39 12.91 10.15 3.49
C GLN A 39 13.19 10.86 4.81
N LEU A 40 12.16 11.44 5.43
CA LEU A 40 12.27 12.10 6.73
C LEU A 40 12.68 11.10 7.82
N LEU A 41 12.02 9.93 7.86
CA LEU A 41 12.28 8.91 8.87
C LEU A 41 13.71 8.38 8.81
N ARG A 42 14.22 8.10 7.59
CA ARG A 42 15.61 7.66 7.39
C ARG A 42 16.64 8.75 7.70
N GLY A 43 16.24 10.01 7.68
CA GLY A 43 17.09 11.15 8.06
C GLY A 43 17.26 11.32 9.57
N ILE A 44 16.55 10.57 10.41
CA ILE A 44 16.69 10.58 11.85
C ILE A 44 17.90 9.72 12.22
N GLU A 45 19.02 10.39 12.57
CA GLU A 45 20.28 9.71 12.94
C GLU A 45 20.39 9.43 14.44
N ASP A 46 19.49 9.97 15.27
CA ASP A 46 19.51 9.77 16.71
C ASP A 46 19.18 8.31 17.07
N ALA A 47 20.12 7.65 17.75
CA ALA A 47 20.01 6.24 18.11
C ALA A 47 18.84 5.96 19.08
N GLU A 48 18.40 6.96 19.87
CA GLU A 48 17.26 6.82 20.77
C GLU A 48 15.92 6.81 20.02
N GLU A 49 15.89 7.40 18.82
CA GLU A 49 14.70 7.47 17.97
C GLU A 49 14.65 6.34 16.91
N GLN A 50 15.68 5.52 16.82
CA GLN A 50 15.73 4.34 15.97
C GLN A 50 15.04 3.13 16.64
N GLY A 51 14.90 2.03 15.89
CA GLY A 51 14.27 0.83 16.42
C GLY A 51 12.76 0.96 16.54
N ILE A 52 12.19 0.65 17.71
CA ILE A 52 10.73 0.56 17.90
C ILE A 52 9.98 1.87 17.61
N GLY A 53 10.61 3.02 17.81
CA GLY A 53 10.04 4.32 17.46
C GLY A 53 9.76 4.42 15.95
N GLN A 54 10.73 4.05 15.12
CA GLN A 54 10.58 4.04 13.68
C GLN A 54 9.61 2.95 13.20
N VAL A 55 9.59 1.79 13.82
CA VAL A 55 8.63 0.71 13.52
C VAL A 55 7.20 1.22 13.70
N ARG A 56 6.88 1.80 14.84
CA ARG A 56 5.54 2.35 15.11
C ARG A 56 5.13 3.49 14.16
N ALA A 57 6.10 4.31 13.77
CA ALA A 57 5.86 5.37 12.79
C ALA A 57 5.50 4.77 11.41
N ILE A 58 6.19 3.70 10.99
CA ILE A 58 5.90 3.00 9.74
C ILE A 58 4.52 2.31 9.80
N GLU A 59 4.21 1.60 10.89
CA GLU A 59 2.89 0.98 11.08
C GLU A 59 1.75 1.99 10.95
N ALA A 60 1.90 3.17 11.53
CA ALA A 60 0.89 4.24 11.45
C ALA A 60 0.67 4.77 10.04
N MET A 61 1.62 4.60 9.13
CA MET A 61 1.59 5.13 7.76
C MET A 61 1.20 4.08 6.73
N VAL A 62 1.77 2.87 6.85
CA VAL A 62 1.75 1.87 5.77
C VAL A 62 0.35 1.32 5.48
N ASP A 63 -0.54 1.31 6.46
CA ASP A 63 -1.94 0.85 6.31
C ASP A 63 -2.76 1.75 5.38
N TYR A 64 -2.28 2.97 5.09
CA TYR A 64 -2.90 3.88 4.13
C TYR A 64 -2.36 3.76 2.70
N LEU A 65 -1.49 2.75 2.44
CA LEU A 65 -1.01 2.46 1.10
C LEU A 65 -1.86 1.40 0.41
N PRO A 66 -2.09 1.51 -0.90
CA PRO A 66 -2.77 0.48 -1.69
C PRO A 66 -1.83 -0.72 -1.89
N GLU A 67 -1.72 -1.57 -0.87
CA GLU A 67 -0.73 -2.64 -0.72
C GLU A 67 -0.58 -3.53 -1.95
N TYR A 68 -1.71 -3.90 -2.56
CA TYR A 68 -1.70 -4.83 -3.69
C TYR A 68 -1.50 -4.16 -5.06
N ASP A 69 -1.61 -2.84 -5.11
CA ASP A 69 -1.33 -2.07 -6.32
C ASP A 69 0.13 -1.61 -6.39
N VAL A 70 0.78 -1.49 -5.22
CA VAL A 70 2.20 -1.11 -5.11
C VAL A 70 2.99 -2.07 -4.20
N PRO A 71 2.90 -3.40 -4.43
CA PRO A 71 3.39 -4.40 -3.48
C PRO A 71 4.91 -4.38 -3.29
N ARG A 72 5.69 -4.03 -4.31
CA ARG A 72 7.16 -3.94 -4.21
C ARG A 72 7.59 -2.75 -3.38
N ARG A 73 6.85 -1.63 -3.49
CA ARG A 73 7.08 -0.45 -2.65
C ARG A 73 6.76 -0.77 -1.18
N VAL A 74 5.61 -1.37 -0.91
CA VAL A 74 5.24 -1.76 0.46
C VAL A 74 6.21 -2.80 1.01
N LEU A 75 6.64 -3.77 0.22
CA LEU A 75 7.67 -4.74 0.61
C LEU A 75 8.99 -4.07 1.00
N ALA A 76 9.43 -3.05 0.26
CA ALA A 76 10.65 -2.32 0.60
C ALA A 76 10.51 -1.55 1.93
N ILE A 77 9.34 -0.99 2.21
CA ILE A 77 9.04 -0.33 3.49
C ILE A 77 9.03 -1.35 4.63
N ARG A 78 8.34 -2.49 4.47
CA ARG A 78 8.27 -3.56 5.48
C ARG A 78 9.62 -4.20 5.78
N ARG A 79 10.50 -4.31 4.78
CA ARG A 79 11.88 -4.77 5.01
C ARG A 79 12.70 -3.76 5.82
N TYR A 80 12.56 -2.47 5.53
CA TYR A 80 13.19 -1.43 6.35
C TYR A 80 12.64 -1.45 7.78
N GLU A 81 11.34 -1.63 7.96
CA GLU A 81 10.70 -1.82 9.26
C GLU A 81 11.32 -3.02 10.02
N GLN A 82 11.55 -4.13 9.34
CA GLN A 82 12.19 -5.33 9.91
C GLN A 82 13.65 -5.03 10.35
N GLU A 83 14.37 -4.23 9.56
CA GLU A 83 15.72 -3.76 9.93
C GLU A 83 15.68 -2.91 11.21
N GLN A 84 14.71 -2.01 11.33
CA GLN A 84 14.53 -1.18 12.52
C GLN A 84 14.10 -2.02 13.73
N LEU A 85 13.21 -3.00 13.52
CA LEU A 85 12.80 -3.90 14.59
C LEU A 85 13.98 -4.69 15.17
N ALA A 86 14.94 -5.07 14.35
CA ALA A 86 16.16 -5.75 14.80
C ALA A 86 17.09 -4.88 15.66
N LEU A 87 16.92 -3.56 15.64
CA LEU A 87 17.63 -2.61 16.51
C LEU A 87 16.92 -2.38 17.85
N SER A 88 15.67 -2.85 18.00
CA SER A 88 14.87 -2.66 19.20
C SER A 88 15.36 -3.55 20.36
N SER A 89 15.20 -3.06 21.60
CA SER A 89 15.55 -3.82 22.78
C SER A 89 14.49 -4.89 23.12
N GLU A 90 14.86 -5.89 23.92
CA GLU A 90 13.89 -6.88 24.43
C GLU A 90 12.78 -6.21 25.27
N ASP A 91 13.07 -5.10 25.95
CA ASP A 91 12.11 -4.36 26.74
C ASP A 91 11.06 -3.65 25.86
N ASP A 92 11.45 -3.15 24.69
CA ASP A 92 10.56 -2.53 23.72
C ASP A 92 9.55 -3.55 23.15
N LEU A 93 9.99 -4.79 22.97
CA LEU A 93 9.19 -5.86 22.38
C LEU A 93 8.26 -6.58 23.38
N LYS A 94 8.40 -6.32 24.69
CA LYS A 94 7.53 -6.95 25.71
C LYS A 94 6.06 -6.65 25.55
N ASN A 95 5.73 -5.47 24.99
CA ASN A 95 4.35 -5.04 24.80
C ASN A 95 3.70 -5.65 23.54
N ASP A 96 4.52 -6.12 22.61
CA ASP A 96 4.06 -6.76 21.37
C ASP A 96 5.01 -7.92 20.98
N PRO A 97 4.88 -9.07 21.64
CA PRO A 97 5.77 -10.20 21.41
C PRO A 97 5.58 -10.89 20.06
N TYR A 98 4.49 -10.59 19.35
CA TYR A 98 4.15 -11.20 18.05
C TYR A 98 4.56 -10.31 16.86
N LEU A 99 4.91 -9.06 17.08
CA LEU A 99 5.22 -8.08 16.04
C LEU A 99 6.22 -8.59 14.99
N ALA A 100 7.30 -9.24 15.42
CA ALA A 100 8.33 -9.78 14.53
C ALA A 100 7.82 -10.93 13.67
N GLU A 101 6.92 -11.77 14.21
CA GLU A 101 6.29 -12.88 13.49
C GLU A 101 5.29 -12.36 12.48
N GLU A 102 4.40 -11.44 12.88
CA GLU A 102 3.40 -10.80 12.03
C GLU A 102 4.04 -10.04 10.86
N LEU A 103 5.10 -9.27 11.13
CA LEU A 103 5.85 -8.57 10.10
C LEU A 103 6.51 -9.54 9.11
N SER A 104 7.09 -10.64 9.61
CA SER A 104 7.72 -11.66 8.77
C SER A 104 6.69 -12.39 7.90
N GLU A 105 5.50 -12.65 8.42
CA GLU A 105 4.41 -13.24 7.66
C GLU A 105 3.89 -12.28 6.58
N HIS A 106 3.79 -11.00 6.91
CA HIS A 106 3.37 -9.97 5.96
C HIS A 106 4.38 -9.82 4.81
N ILE A 107 5.67 -9.77 5.11
CA ILE A 107 6.74 -9.74 4.10
C ILE A 107 6.62 -10.95 3.18
N ARG A 108 6.47 -12.16 3.73
CA ARG A 108 6.32 -13.39 2.94
C ARG A 108 5.09 -13.37 2.05
N LYS A 109 3.99 -12.82 2.55
CA LYS A 109 2.74 -12.67 1.77
C LYS A 109 2.94 -11.74 0.57
N LEU A 110 3.66 -10.64 0.74
CA LEU A 110 3.99 -9.72 -0.36
C LEU A 110 4.96 -10.36 -1.36
N GLU A 111 5.96 -11.11 -0.88
CA GLU A 111 6.88 -11.86 -1.73
C GLU A 111 6.14 -12.88 -2.58
N ASP A 112 5.24 -13.67 -2.00
CA ASP A 112 4.39 -14.61 -2.72
C ASP A 112 3.45 -13.90 -3.72
N TYR A 113 2.96 -12.71 -3.38
CA TYR A 113 2.12 -11.93 -4.29
C TYR A 113 2.89 -11.45 -5.51
N ILE A 114 4.13 -11.05 -5.35
CA ILE A 114 5.01 -10.55 -6.41
C ILE A 114 5.54 -11.70 -7.30
N ASP A 115 5.74 -12.91 -6.73
CA ASP A 115 6.31 -14.07 -7.42
C ASP A 115 5.26 -14.76 -8.29
N THR A 116 4.98 -14.17 -9.45
CA THR A 116 4.00 -14.72 -10.40
C THR A 116 4.50 -15.92 -11.17
N GLU A 117 5.81 -16.20 -11.12
CA GLU A 117 6.42 -17.36 -11.80
C GLU A 117 6.20 -18.66 -11.02
N HIS A 118 6.19 -18.58 -9.68
CA HIS A 118 6.11 -19.76 -8.81
C HIS A 118 4.80 -19.86 -8.04
N VAL A 119 4.07 -18.73 -7.86
CA VAL A 119 2.82 -18.66 -7.11
C VAL A 119 1.71 -18.12 -8.01
N SER A 120 0.85 -19.00 -8.51
CA SER A 120 -0.34 -18.58 -9.27
C SER A 120 -1.34 -17.79 -8.42
N ASP A 121 -2.22 -17.01 -9.07
CA ASP A 121 -3.28 -16.28 -8.37
C ASP A 121 -4.19 -17.21 -7.54
N SER A 122 -4.49 -18.41 -8.06
CA SER A 122 -5.32 -19.38 -7.32
C SER A 122 -4.64 -19.91 -6.06
N GLU A 123 -3.35 -20.21 -6.12
CA GLU A 123 -2.55 -20.67 -4.97
C GLU A 123 -2.41 -19.56 -3.93
N PHE A 124 -2.13 -18.33 -4.38
CA PHE A 124 -2.06 -17.17 -3.49
C PHE A 124 -3.39 -16.95 -2.75
N ARG A 125 -4.51 -16.95 -3.50
CA ARG A 125 -5.84 -16.77 -2.89
C ARG A 125 -6.20 -17.88 -1.90
N GLU A 126 -5.90 -19.14 -2.21
CA GLU A 126 -6.13 -20.26 -1.33
C GLU A 126 -5.30 -20.15 -0.04
N LYS A 127 -4.00 -19.84 -0.18
CA LYS A 127 -3.05 -19.70 0.95
C LYS A 127 -3.41 -18.57 1.90
N TYR A 128 -3.84 -17.43 1.35
CA TYR A 128 -4.08 -16.20 2.13
C TYR A 128 -5.57 -15.83 2.29
N GLY A 129 -6.47 -16.75 1.97
CA GLY A 129 -7.92 -16.60 2.20
C GLY A 129 -8.59 -15.50 1.38
N ARG A 130 -8.04 -15.12 0.23
CA ARG A 130 -8.65 -14.13 -0.65
C ARG A 130 -9.72 -14.80 -1.53
N HIS A 131 -10.96 -14.34 -1.41
CA HIS A 131 -12.08 -14.95 -2.12
C HIS A 131 -12.30 -14.39 -3.52
N LEU A 132 -11.94 -13.13 -3.76
CA LEU A 132 -12.10 -12.48 -5.06
C LEU A 132 -10.91 -12.76 -5.97
N LYS A 133 -11.20 -13.01 -7.24
CA LYS A 133 -10.20 -13.07 -8.30
C LYS A 133 -9.80 -11.66 -8.67
N SER A 134 -8.52 -11.44 -8.85
CA SER A 134 -7.92 -10.26 -9.45
C SER A 134 -7.32 -10.57 -10.81
N ASP A 135 -7.13 -9.56 -11.64
CA ASP A 135 -6.44 -9.76 -12.91
C ASP A 135 -4.94 -10.02 -12.66
N PRO A 136 -4.35 -11.05 -13.26
CA PRO A 136 -2.91 -11.32 -13.09
C PRO A 136 -2.00 -10.14 -13.42
N VAL A 137 -2.42 -9.21 -14.29
CA VAL A 137 -1.65 -8.01 -14.61
C VAL A 137 -1.43 -7.11 -13.39
N GLU A 138 -2.36 -7.10 -12.43
CA GLU A 138 -2.25 -6.32 -11.18
C GLU A 138 -1.03 -6.72 -10.32
N ARG A 139 -0.49 -7.92 -10.52
CA ARG A 139 0.69 -8.43 -9.81
C ARG A 139 2.02 -8.11 -10.53
N THR A 140 1.95 -7.50 -11.71
CA THR A 140 3.13 -7.23 -12.54
C THR A 140 3.85 -5.94 -12.11
N PHE A 141 5.13 -5.85 -12.49
CA PHE A 141 5.90 -4.63 -12.31
C PHE A 141 5.35 -3.47 -13.16
N GLU A 142 4.86 -3.78 -14.38
CA GLU A 142 4.27 -2.78 -15.27
C GLU A 142 3.03 -2.12 -14.67
N TRP A 143 2.18 -2.89 -13.98
CA TRP A 143 1.05 -2.35 -13.22
C TRP A 143 1.52 -1.33 -12.18
N GLU A 144 2.43 -1.74 -11.30
CA GLU A 144 2.93 -0.91 -10.21
C GLU A 144 3.63 0.38 -10.70
N GLU A 145 4.42 0.30 -11.78
CA GLU A 145 5.06 1.48 -12.37
C GLU A 145 4.06 2.49 -12.91
N ASN A 146 2.94 2.04 -13.47
CA ASN A 146 1.94 2.90 -14.06
C ASN A 146 0.86 3.33 -13.06
N PHE A 147 0.74 2.68 -11.91
CA PHE A 147 -0.39 2.83 -11.00
C PHE A 147 -0.69 4.28 -10.64
N TYR A 148 0.30 5.05 -10.19
CA TYR A 148 0.09 6.45 -9.79
C TYR A 148 -0.48 7.31 -10.93
N ASP A 149 0.13 7.25 -12.10
CA ASP A 149 -0.28 8.05 -13.25
C ASP A 149 -1.63 7.62 -13.81
N VAL A 150 -1.93 6.31 -13.77
CA VAL A 150 -3.21 5.74 -14.19
C VAL A 150 -4.33 6.19 -13.25
N GLU A 151 -4.10 6.12 -11.94
CA GLU A 151 -5.08 6.57 -10.95
C GLU A 151 -5.32 8.08 -11.02
N GLN A 152 -4.25 8.88 -11.16
CA GLN A 152 -4.36 10.32 -11.32
C GLN A 152 -5.21 10.69 -12.55
N GLU A 153 -4.98 10.04 -13.68
CA GLU A 153 -5.74 10.29 -14.91
C GLU A 153 -7.18 9.77 -14.79
N THR A 154 -7.38 8.63 -14.12
CA THR A 154 -8.69 8.07 -13.83
C THR A 154 -9.51 9.01 -12.96
N ASP A 155 -8.96 9.52 -11.86
CA ASP A 155 -9.61 10.49 -10.97
C ASP A 155 -9.95 11.79 -11.74
N ARG A 156 -9.03 12.28 -12.57
CA ARG A 156 -9.26 13.46 -13.42
C ARG A 156 -10.43 13.27 -14.39
N ARG A 157 -10.56 12.08 -15.01
CA ARG A 157 -11.67 11.77 -15.95
C ARG A 157 -13.00 11.58 -15.24
N LEU A 158 -12.97 11.02 -14.03
CA LEU A 158 -14.17 10.89 -13.21
C LEU A 158 -14.70 12.23 -12.69
N GLY A 159 -13.80 13.21 -12.47
CA GLY A 159 -14.18 14.56 -12.03
C GLY A 159 -15.04 14.52 -10.76
N ASP A 160 -16.18 15.22 -10.80
CA ASP A 160 -17.13 15.33 -9.69
C ASP A 160 -18.13 14.15 -9.60
N THR A 161 -17.84 13.01 -10.23
CA THR A 161 -18.70 11.82 -10.14
C THR A 161 -18.86 11.41 -8.66
N PRO A 162 -20.10 11.33 -8.13
CA PRO A 162 -20.32 10.98 -6.73
C PRO A 162 -19.76 9.60 -6.39
N ARG A 163 -18.96 9.55 -5.33
CA ARG A 163 -18.33 8.31 -4.80
C ARG A 163 -19.29 7.62 -3.82
N GLY A 164 -20.36 7.06 -4.34
CA GLY A 164 -21.37 6.35 -3.58
C GLY A 164 -21.68 4.98 -4.17
N MET A 165 -22.84 4.44 -3.83
CA MET A 165 -23.31 3.15 -4.34
C MET A 165 -23.20 3.08 -5.87
N GLY A 166 -22.54 2.05 -6.40
CA GLY A 166 -22.31 1.84 -7.83
C GLY A 166 -21.15 2.65 -8.43
N PHE A 167 -20.44 3.46 -7.65
CA PHE A 167 -19.27 4.20 -8.12
C PHE A 167 -18.20 3.29 -8.72
N CYS A 168 -18.00 2.10 -8.17
CA CYS A 168 -17.00 1.13 -8.63
C CYS A 168 -17.15 0.81 -10.13
N PHE A 169 -18.37 0.75 -10.67
CA PHE A 169 -18.59 0.47 -12.10
C PHE A 169 -18.14 1.63 -13.00
N ALA A 170 -18.41 2.87 -12.61
CA ALA A 170 -17.93 4.04 -13.32
C ALA A 170 -16.40 4.12 -13.27
N TYR A 171 -15.82 3.91 -12.08
CA TYR A 171 -14.39 3.87 -11.85
C TYR A 171 -13.72 2.80 -12.74
N TRP A 172 -14.16 1.55 -12.70
CA TRP A 172 -13.56 0.47 -13.48
C TRP A 172 -13.68 0.71 -15.00
N SER A 173 -14.76 1.33 -15.44
CA SER A 173 -14.94 1.67 -16.87
C SER A 173 -13.91 2.71 -17.33
N VAL A 174 -13.66 3.74 -16.52
CA VAL A 174 -12.65 4.77 -16.83
C VAL A 174 -11.26 4.21 -16.71
N LEU A 175 -10.96 3.49 -15.62
CA LEU A 175 -9.66 2.84 -15.36
C LEU A 175 -9.23 1.95 -16.53
N ARG A 176 -10.16 1.08 -17.02
CA ARG A 176 -9.87 0.23 -18.18
C ARG A 176 -9.47 1.03 -19.41
N ASN A 177 -10.16 2.12 -19.69
CA ASN A 177 -9.82 2.96 -20.84
C ASN A 177 -8.44 3.61 -20.69
N VAL A 178 -8.12 4.08 -19.51
CA VAL A 178 -6.81 4.68 -19.20
C VAL A 178 -5.69 3.64 -19.33
N LEU A 179 -5.90 2.43 -18.83
CA LEU A 179 -4.96 1.30 -18.96
C LEU A 179 -4.78 0.89 -20.44
N ALA A 180 -5.88 0.75 -21.19
CA ALA A 180 -5.82 0.37 -22.59
C ALA A 180 -5.06 1.39 -23.45
N GLU A 181 -5.15 2.70 -23.16
CA GLU A 181 -4.36 3.74 -23.81
C GLU A 181 -2.84 3.59 -23.56
N ARG A 182 -2.46 2.88 -22.50
CA ARG A 182 -1.07 2.53 -22.16
C ARG A 182 -0.66 1.13 -22.64
N GLY A 183 -1.58 0.43 -23.33
CA GLY A 183 -1.34 -0.93 -23.82
C GLY A 183 -1.52 -2.02 -22.78
N ILE A 184 -2.05 -1.70 -21.60
CA ILE A 184 -2.31 -2.65 -20.51
C ILE A 184 -3.74 -3.17 -20.67
N GLU A 185 -3.89 -4.46 -20.96
CA GLU A 185 -5.18 -5.14 -20.97
C GLU A 185 -5.56 -5.54 -19.55
N TRP A 186 -6.75 -5.18 -19.08
CA TRP A 186 -7.21 -5.44 -17.74
C TRP A 186 -8.69 -5.78 -17.66
N GLN A 187 -9.04 -6.74 -16.82
CA GLN A 187 -10.39 -7.16 -16.51
C GLN A 187 -10.79 -6.70 -15.11
N SER A 188 -11.95 -6.05 -15.02
CA SER A 188 -12.43 -5.55 -13.72
C SER A 188 -12.78 -6.69 -12.75
N PRO A 189 -12.79 -6.41 -11.43
CA PRO A 189 -13.25 -7.37 -10.43
C PRO A 189 -14.64 -7.93 -10.71
N HIS A 190 -15.55 -7.13 -11.27
CA HIS A 190 -16.90 -7.60 -11.63
C HIS A 190 -16.87 -8.64 -12.77
N GLU A 191 -16.05 -8.46 -13.78
CA GLU A 191 -15.93 -9.41 -14.89
C GLU A 191 -15.32 -10.73 -14.44
N LEU A 192 -14.33 -10.68 -13.56
CA LEU A 192 -13.68 -11.87 -13.01
C LEU A 192 -14.53 -12.61 -11.98
N ASN A 193 -15.47 -11.89 -11.32
CA ASN A 193 -16.32 -12.41 -10.25
C ASN A 193 -17.81 -12.16 -10.52
N PRO A 194 -18.39 -12.71 -11.60
CA PRO A 194 -19.75 -12.34 -12.06
C PRO A 194 -20.88 -12.77 -11.11
N ARG A 195 -20.57 -13.54 -10.05
CA ARG A 195 -21.54 -13.97 -9.03
C ARG A 195 -21.47 -13.14 -7.74
N VAL A 196 -20.57 -12.17 -7.70
CA VAL A 196 -20.39 -11.26 -6.57
C VAL A 196 -21.13 -9.95 -6.87
N MET A 197 -21.86 -9.46 -5.88
CA MET A 197 -22.43 -8.11 -5.95
C MET A 197 -21.37 -7.11 -5.45
N PHE A 198 -21.15 -6.08 -6.24
CA PHE A 198 -20.29 -4.94 -5.91
C PHE A 198 -21.17 -3.70 -5.74
N ASP A 199 -20.91 -2.90 -4.72
CA ASP A 199 -21.62 -1.67 -4.39
C ASP A 199 -20.82 -0.43 -4.81
#